data_bf78dbd54b4b1c6f5d92346c9a2c7317
#
_entry.id   bf78dbd54b4b1c6f5d92346c9a2c7317
#
_cell.length_a   1.000
_cell.length_b   1.000
_cell.length_c   1.000
_cell.angle_alpha   90.00
_cell.angle_beta   90.00
_cell.angle_gamma   90.00
#
_symmetry.space_group_name_H-M   'P 1'
#
loop_
_entity.id
_entity.type
_entity.pdbx_description
1 polymer ?
#
loop_
_entity_poly.entity_id
_entity_poly.type
_entity_poly.pdbx_seq_one_letter_code
_entity_poly.pdbx_strand_id
1 'polypeptide(L)'
;MRLLLMMFMLLCIPRMTLAVTKQDADNAYKKGDYQHAIATYQNLLKQGKSAEIYYNLGNAYFRSDSITMAILAYERASLLSPGDKDIRFNLQFARSKTIDKLTPESEVVFTTWYRSLVNFTTADTWAMISIVSIIAALILMLVYLFVPQLAWRKVGFFGGLFFIVVFASSTLFAWSQHKALTGQRGAIVITPSVNVKKTPVKNSEDAFVLHEGTRVDVTDSSMKAWLGIRLADGREGWIPASQLEMI
;
A
#
# COMPACT_ATOMS: atom_id res chain seq x y z
N MET A 1 -26.47 -8.30 52.43
CA MET A 1 -25.66 -7.25 51.78
C MET A 1 -24.25 -7.75 51.37
N ARG A 2 -23.49 -8.45 52.23
CA ARG A 2 -22.17 -8.99 51.90
C ARG A 2 -22.18 -10.10 50.79
N LEU A 3 -23.20 -10.95 50.76
CA LEU A 3 -23.35 -12.00 49.74
C LEU A 3 -23.68 -11.41 48.34
N LEU A 4 -24.47 -10.35 48.27
CA LEU A 4 -24.79 -9.64 47.02
C LEU A 4 -23.57 -8.91 46.43
N LEU A 5 -22.70 -8.36 47.29
CA LEU A 5 -21.43 -7.74 46.87
C LEU A 5 -20.42 -8.77 46.33
N MET A 6 -20.34 -9.96 46.92
CA MET A 6 -19.51 -11.06 46.41
C MET A 6 -20.03 -11.60 45.08
N MET A 7 -21.34 -11.67 44.86
CA MET A 7 -21.93 -12.10 43.60
C MET A 7 -21.72 -11.08 42.48
N PHE A 8 -21.68 -9.78 42.80
CA PHE A 8 -21.39 -8.71 41.83
C PHE A 8 -19.89 -8.66 41.45
N MET A 9 -19.00 -9.04 42.36
CA MET A 9 -17.56 -9.12 42.09
C MET A 9 -17.17 -10.32 41.18
N LEU A 10 -17.98 -11.40 41.18
CA LEU A 10 -17.76 -12.54 40.27
C LEU A 10 -18.21 -12.28 38.83
N LEU A 11 -19.08 -11.29 38.60
CA LEU A 11 -19.56 -10.91 37.25
C LEU A 11 -18.63 -9.98 36.49
N CYS A 12 -17.62 -9.41 37.15
CA CYS A 12 -16.60 -8.53 36.54
C CYS A 12 -15.27 -9.22 36.27
N ILE A 13 -15.24 -10.53 36.00
CA ILE A 13 -14.04 -11.16 35.41
C ILE A 13 -13.98 -10.69 33.96
N PRO A 14 -13.02 -9.81 33.59
CA PRO A 14 -12.82 -9.48 32.19
C PRO A 14 -12.54 -10.80 31.48
N ARG A 15 -13.39 -11.19 30.54
CA ARG A 15 -13.02 -12.23 29.58
C ARG A 15 -11.78 -11.73 28.90
N MET A 16 -10.61 -12.21 29.33
CA MET A 16 -9.38 -12.11 28.56
C MET A 16 -9.63 -12.89 27.27
N THR A 17 -10.19 -12.21 26.27
CA THR A 17 -10.04 -12.67 24.90
C THR A 17 -8.54 -12.59 24.64
N LEU A 18 -7.88 -13.75 24.51
CA LEU A 18 -6.50 -13.84 24.06
C LEU A 18 -6.43 -13.01 22.77
N ALA A 19 -5.80 -11.83 22.85
CA ALA A 19 -5.61 -10.99 21.70
C ALA A 19 -4.75 -11.78 20.71
N VAL A 20 -5.30 -12.04 19.55
CA VAL A 20 -4.58 -12.70 18.44
C VAL A 20 -3.36 -11.84 18.11
N THR A 21 -2.18 -12.45 18.18
CA THR A 21 -0.92 -11.74 17.95
C THR A 21 -0.33 -12.08 16.57
N LYS A 22 0.53 -11.21 16.07
CA LYS A 22 1.32 -11.52 14.86
C LYS A 22 2.13 -12.81 15.03
N GLN A 23 2.65 -13.05 16.23
CA GLN A 23 3.43 -14.26 16.53
C GLN A 23 2.60 -15.56 16.35
N ASP A 24 1.30 -15.53 16.64
CA ASP A 24 0.43 -16.70 16.42
C ASP A 24 0.29 -17.00 14.93
N ALA A 25 0.11 -15.96 14.10
CA ALA A 25 0.07 -16.08 12.64
C ALA A 25 1.39 -16.62 12.06
N ASP A 26 2.53 -16.04 12.50
CA ASP A 26 3.87 -16.47 12.08
C ASP A 26 4.15 -17.92 12.47
N ASN A 27 3.71 -18.36 13.64
CA ASN A 27 3.84 -19.73 14.11
C ASN A 27 2.97 -20.70 13.29
N ALA A 28 1.74 -20.32 12.96
CA ALA A 28 0.88 -21.12 12.09
C ALA A 28 1.52 -21.26 10.68
N TYR A 29 2.03 -20.17 10.12
CA TYR A 29 2.74 -20.18 8.84
C TYR A 29 3.96 -21.12 8.86
N LYS A 30 4.80 -21.06 9.90
CA LYS A 30 5.99 -21.92 10.05
C LYS A 30 5.63 -23.40 10.17
N LYS A 31 4.48 -23.73 10.75
CA LYS A 31 3.95 -25.11 10.85
C LYS A 31 3.32 -25.61 9.55
N GLY A 32 3.21 -24.77 8.52
CA GLY A 32 2.53 -25.09 7.27
C GLY A 32 1.00 -24.99 7.33
N ASP A 33 0.44 -24.52 8.45
CA ASP A 33 -1.00 -24.25 8.59
C ASP A 33 -1.33 -22.86 7.99
N TYR A 34 -1.30 -22.82 6.66
CA TYR A 34 -1.48 -21.57 5.93
C TYR A 34 -2.88 -21.01 6.07
N GLN A 35 -3.91 -21.85 6.20
CA GLN A 35 -5.29 -21.39 6.36
C GLN A 35 -5.49 -20.67 7.70
N HIS A 36 -4.93 -21.21 8.77
CA HIS A 36 -4.96 -20.57 10.08
C HIS A 36 -4.12 -19.26 10.08
N ALA A 37 -2.95 -19.28 9.44
CA ALA A 37 -2.13 -18.08 9.28
C ALA A 37 -2.89 -16.96 8.52
N ILE A 38 -3.54 -17.29 7.39
CA ILE A 38 -4.36 -16.36 6.61
C ILE A 38 -5.45 -15.72 7.47
N ALA A 39 -6.26 -16.55 8.15
CA ALA A 39 -7.36 -16.06 8.99
C ALA A 39 -6.84 -15.14 10.11
N THR A 40 -5.70 -15.48 10.69
CA THR A 40 -5.06 -14.72 11.76
C THR A 40 -4.52 -13.38 11.25
N TYR A 41 -3.78 -13.34 10.13
CA TYR A 41 -3.31 -12.11 9.52
C TYR A 41 -4.47 -11.19 9.09
N GLN A 42 -5.52 -11.74 8.48
CA GLN A 42 -6.72 -10.98 8.14
C GLN A 42 -7.38 -10.33 9.37
N ASN A 43 -7.41 -11.04 10.50
CA ASN A 43 -7.97 -10.52 11.74
C ASN A 43 -7.12 -9.37 12.32
N LEU A 44 -5.79 -9.46 12.23
CA LEU A 44 -4.87 -8.40 12.61
C LEU A 44 -5.06 -7.15 11.73
N LEU A 45 -5.28 -7.32 10.43
CA LEU A 45 -5.50 -6.22 9.50
C LEU A 45 -6.81 -5.46 9.72
N LYS A 46 -7.79 -6.05 10.42
CA LYS A 46 -8.99 -5.31 10.88
C LYS A 46 -8.67 -4.29 11.97
N GLN A 47 -7.57 -4.46 12.71
CA GLN A 47 -7.12 -3.56 13.77
C GLN A 47 -6.25 -2.41 13.23
N GLY A 48 -5.63 -2.61 12.06
CA GLY A 48 -4.79 -1.61 11.39
C GLY A 48 -4.06 -2.16 10.19
N LYS A 49 -3.79 -1.31 9.22
CA LYS A 49 -3.03 -1.66 8.02
C LYS A 49 -1.52 -1.70 8.34
N SER A 50 -0.83 -2.76 7.90
CA SER A 50 0.62 -2.92 8.06
C SER A 50 1.21 -3.58 6.81
N ALA A 51 2.28 -2.99 6.27
CA ALA A 51 3.00 -3.56 5.13
C ALA A 51 3.51 -4.98 5.44
N GLU A 52 4.07 -5.18 6.63
CA GLU A 52 4.59 -6.47 7.08
C GLU A 52 3.49 -7.54 7.18
N ILE A 53 2.33 -7.18 7.74
CA ILE A 53 1.21 -8.12 7.86
C ILE A 53 0.65 -8.47 6.48
N TYR A 54 0.48 -7.49 5.58
CA TYR A 54 0.06 -7.77 4.20
C TYR A 54 1.08 -8.63 3.45
N TYR A 55 2.38 -8.39 3.62
CA TYR A 55 3.43 -9.20 3.01
C TYR A 55 3.36 -10.66 3.49
N ASN A 56 3.25 -10.89 4.80
CA ASN A 56 3.15 -12.22 5.38
C ASN A 56 1.85 -12.92 4.98
N LEU A 57 0.73 -12.18 4.89
CA LEU A 57 -0.52 -12.67 4.34
C LEU A 57 -0.35 -13.10 2.87
N GLY A 58 0.34 -12.31 2.07
CA GLY A 58 0.67 -12.65 0.68
C GLY A 58 1.49 -13.94 0.59
N ASN A 59 2.49 -14.10 1.46
CA ASN A 59 3.28 -15.34 1.55
C ASN A 59 2.39 -16.56 1.91
N ALA A 60 1.46 -16.41 2.87
CA ALA A 60 0.55 -17.48 3.26
C ALA A 60 -0.42 -17.86 2.12
N TYR A 61 -0.98 -16.87 1.40
CA TYR A 61 -1.79 -17.11 0.21
C TYR A 61 -0.99 -17.81 -0.89
N PHE A 62 0.23 -17.35 -1.16
CA PHE A 62 1.09 -17.95 -2.17
C PHE A 62 1.40 -19.43 -1.86
N ARG A 63 1.68 -19.74 -0.60
CA ARG A 63 1.93 -21.13 -0.15
C ARG A 63 0.68 -22.02 -0.16
N SER A 64 -0.50 -21.44 -0.11
CA SER A 64 -1.79 -22.14 -0.25
C SER A 64 -2.32 -22.17 -1.70
N ASP A 65 -1.47 -21.84 -2.68
CA ASP A 65 -1.79 -21.78 -4.12
C ASP A 65 -2.87 -20.73 -4.51
N SER A 66 -3.15 -19.79 -3.61
CA SER A 66 -4.09 -18.69 -3.87
C SER A 66 -3.37 -17.50 -4.48
N ILE A 67 -2.89 -17.65 -5.72
CA ILE A 67 -1.98 -16.68 -6.37
C ILE A 67 -2.61 -15.30 -6.50
N THR A 68 -3.88 -15.22 -6.89
CA THR A 68 -4.62 -13.95 -7.03
C THR A 68 -4.70 -13.17 -5.72
N MET A 69 -5.00 -13.86 -4.60
CA MET A 69 -5.04 -13.24 -3.29
C MET A 69 -3.66 -12.86 -2.76
N ALA A 70 -2.62 -13.64 -3.13
CA ALA A 70 -1.24 -13.28 -2.84
C ALA A 70 -0.83 -11.98 -3.55
N ILE A 71 -1.16 -11.84 -4.85
CA ILE A 71 -0.92 -10.60 -5.60
C ILE A 71 -1.62 -9.42 -4.93
N LEU A 72 -2.90 -9.54 -4.57
CA LEU A 72 -3.65 -8.49 -3.90
C LEU A 72 -2.99 -8.06 -2.59
N ALA A 73 -2.57 -9.03 -1.77
CA ALA A 73 -1.91 -8.75 -0.49
C ALA A 73 -0.54 -8.08 -0.70
N TYR A 74 0.27 -8.54 -1.66
CA TYR A 74 1.56 -7.90 -1.98
C TYR A 74 1.40 -6.51 -2.57
N GLU A 75 0.36 -6.25 -3.38
CA GLU A 75 0.04 -4.90 -3.88
C GLU A 75 -0.26 -3.95 -2.72
N ARG A 76 -1.11 -4.37 -1.77
CA ARG A 76 -1.42 -3.61 -0.56
C ARG A 76 -0.17 -3.37 0.30
N ALA A 77 0.70 -4.37 0.43
CA ALA A 77 2.00 -4.22 1.10
C ALA A 77 2.90 -3.20 0.38
N SER A 78 2.97 -3.28 -0.95
CA SER A 78 3.79 -2.38 -1.78
C SER A 78 3.32 -0.93 -1.74
N LEU A 79 2.02 -0.67 -1.58
CA LEU A 79 1.51 0.69 -1.38
C LEU A 79 2.00 1.29 -0.06
N LEU A 80 2.07 0.48 1.01
CA LEU A 80 2.51 0.94 2.34
C LEU A 80 4.03 1.02 2.47
N SER A 81 4.77 0.16 1.75
CA SER A 81 6.24 0.12 1.77
C SER A 81 6.80 -0.06 0.35
N PRO A 82 6.73 0.99 -0.50
CA PRO A 82 7.07 0.89 -1.92
C PRO A 82 8.57 0.66 -2.18
N GLY A 83 9.45 1.01 -1.22
CA GLY A 83 10.88 0.80 -1.28
C GLY A 83 11.33 -0.63 -0.95
N ASP A 84 10.47 -1.46 -0.38
CA ASP A 84 10.81 -2.80 0.07
C ASP A 84 11.09 -3.75 -1.10
N LYS A 85 12.29 -4.36 -1.09
CA LYS A 85 12.77 -5.22 -2.19
C LYS A 85 12.11 -6.59 -2.15
N ASP A 86 11.82 -7.11 -0.97
CA ASP A 86 11.25 -8.45 -0.78
C ASP A 86 9.78 -8.46 -1.22
N ILE A 87 9.04 -7.41 -0.87
CA ILE A 87 7.66 -7.22 -1.34
C ILE A 87 7.64 -7.14 -2.86
N ARG A 88 8.50 -6.33 -3.47
CA ARG A 88 8.56 -6.18 -4.94
C ARG A 88 8.94 -7.48 -5.63
N PHE A 89 9.92 -8.21 -5.10
CA PHE A 89 10.34 -9.49 -5.65
C PHE A 89 9.20 -10.51 -5.62
N ASN A 90 8.55 -10.69 -4.47
CA ASN A 90 7.47 -11.65 -4.32
C ASN A 90 6.23 -11.28 -5.15
N LEU A 91 5.90 -9.97 -5.24
CA LEU A 91 4.84 -9.48 -6.12
C LEU A 91 5.15 -9.81 -7.59
N GLN A 92 6.35 -9.52 -8.05
CA GLN A 92 6.76 -9.83 -9.43
C GLN A 92 6.75 -11.34 -9.69
N PHE A 93 7.21 -12.13 -8.73
CA PHE A 93 7.19 -13.58 -8.83
C PHE A 93 5.75 -14.13 -8.87
N ALA A 94 4.84 -13.64 -8.03
CA ALA A 94 3.43 -14.02 -8.07
C ALA A 94 2.78 -13.62 -9.41
N ARG A 95 3.01 -12.41 -9.90
CA ARG A 95 2.54 -11.95 -11.23
C ARG A 95 3.09 -12.80 -12.38
N SER A 96 4.28 -13.39 -12.23
CA SER A 96 4.82 -14.30 -13.25
C SER A 96 4.01 -15.59 -13.40
N LYS A 97 3.13 -15.91 -12.45
CA LYS A 97 2.23 -17.08 -12.48
C LYS A 97 0.87 -16.79 -13.12
N THR A 98 0.50 -15.51 -13.33
CA THR A 98 -0.77 -15.16 -13.98
C THR A 98 -0.75 -15.47 -15.48
N ILE A 99 -1.93 -15.63 -16.05
CA ILE A 99 -2.12 -15.90 -17.48
C ILE A 99 -1.79 -14.67 -18.32
N ASP A 100 -2.33 -13.51 -17.93
CA ASP A 100 -2.16 -12.27 -18.69
C ASP A 100 -0.76 -11.69 -18.48
N LYS A 101 -0.03 -11.58 -19.60
CA LYS A 101 1.30 -10.95 -19.64
C LYS A 101 1.18 -9.59 -20.29
N LEU A 102 1.02 -8.57 -19.43
CA LEU A 102 0.90 -7.19 -19.90
C LEU A 102 2.29 -6.58 -20.02
N THR A 103 2.60 -6.03 -21.19
CA THR A 103 3.79 -5.20 -21.39
C THR A 103 3.39 -3.75 -21.11
N PRO A 104 3.91 -3.12 -20.07
CA PRO A 104 3.59 -1.72 -19.77
C PRO A 104 3.93 -0.83 -20.96
N GLU A 105 3.10 0.20 -21.19
CA GLU A 105 3.48 1.28 -22.10
C GLU A 105 4.81 1.90 -21.68
N SER A 106 5.62 2.31 -22.66
CA SER A 106 6.90 2.96 -22.38
C SER A 106 6.68 4.28 -21.67
N GLU A 107 7.06 4.32 -20.40
CA GLU A 107 7.00 5.55 -19.61
C GLU A 107 8.16 6.49 -20.00
N VAL A 108 7.89 7.79 -19.91
CA VAL A 108 8.94 8.82 -20.05
C VAL A 108 9.98 8.61 -18.95
N VAL A 109 11.26 8.60 -19.29
CA VAL A 109 12.39 8.35 -18.37
C VAL A 109 12.31 9.24 -17.12
N PHE A 110 11.86 10.48 -17.27
CA PHE A 110 11.70 11.41 -16.14
C PHE A 110 10.64 10.94 -15.12
N THR A 111 9.52 10.37 -15.58
CA THR A 111 8.46 9.88 -14.67
C THR A 111 8.93 8.66 -13.90
N THR A 112 9.68 7.78 -14.55
CA THR A 112 10.29 6.59 -13.90
C THR A 112 11.31 7.00 -12.84
N TRP A 113 12.17 7.98 -13.14
CA TRP A 113 13.15 8.51 -12.20
C TRP A 113 12.47 9.20 -10.99
N TYR A 114 11.47 10.04 -11.24
CA TYR A 114 10.68 10.68 -10.17
C TYR A 114 10.02 9.65 -9.26
N ARG A 115 9.35 8.63 -9.85
CA ARG A 115 8.74 7.54 -9.07
C ARG A 115 9.77 6.76 -8.24
N SER A 116 10.96 6.53 -8.79
CA SER A 116 12.03 5.85 -8.07
C SER A 116 12.49 6.64 -6.85
N LEU A 117 12.58 7.98 -6.95
CA LEU A 117 12.89 8.86 -5.82
C LEU A 117 11.75 8.84 -4.77
N VAL A 118 10.52 9.06 -5.20
CA VAL A 118 9.35 9.07 -4.32
C VAL A 118 9.25 7.75 -3.55
N ASN A 119 9.44 6.63 -4.25
CA ASN A 119 9.31 5.28 -3.71
C ASN A 119 10.60 4.74 -3.06
N PHE A 120 11.60 5.58 -2.85
CA PHE A 120 12.84 5.19 -2.16
C PHE A 120 12.58 4.82 -0.70
N THR A 121 11.64 5.50 -0.06
CA THR A 121 11.22 5.23 1.33
C THR A 121 9.72 5.44 1.50
N THR A 122 9.18 5.27 2.71
CA THR A 122 7.76 5.39 3.03
C THR A 122 7.32 6.85 3.17
N ALA A 123 5.99 7.10 3.07
CA ALA A 123 5.42 8.43 3.27
C ALA A 123 5.74 9.01 4.66
N ASP A 124 5.69 8.16 5.70
CA ASP A 124 5.99 8.57 7.07
C ASP A 124 7.46 9.00 7.22
N THR A 125 8.39 8.25 6.59
CA THR A 125 9.82 8.62 6.60
C THR A 125 10.04 9.95 5.88
N TRP A 126 9.40 10.18 4.73
CA TRP A 126 9.47 11.47 4.04
C TRP A 126 8.91 12.62 4.90
N ALA A 127 7.81 12.38 5.62
CA ALA A 127 7.23 13.35 6.54
C ALA A 127 8.20 13.66 7.70
N MET A 128 8.87 12.64 8.27
CA MET A 128 9.90 12.85 9.30
C MET A 128 11.09 13.65 8.79
N ILE A 129 11.60 13.34 7.58
CA ILE A 129 12.68 14.09 6.93
C ILE A 129 12.28 15.55 6.75
N SER A 130 11.03 15.80 6.33
CA SER A 130 10.47 17.16 6.19
C SER A 130 10.51 17.92 7.52
N ILE A 131 10.01 17.34 8.62
CA ILE A 131 9.99 17.98 9.93
C ILE A 131 11.42 18.27 10.44
N VAL A 132 12.32 17.30 10.32
CA VAL A 132 13.71 17.47 10.74
C VAL A 132 14.40 18.57 9.92
N SER A 133 14.14 18.61 8.61
CA SER A 133 14.74 19.59 7.70
C SER A 133 14.26 21.02 7.99
N ILE A 134 12.98 21.25 8.29
CA ILE A 134 12.51 22.60 8.63
C ILE A 134 13.09 23.08 9.96
N ILE A 135 13.22 22.18 10.95
CA ILE A 135 13.87 22.51 12.23
C ILE A 135 15.33 22.88 12.00
N ALA A 136 16.08 22.12 11.20
CA ALA A 136 17.46 22.41 10.85
C ALA A 136 17.59 23.76 10.12
N ALA A 137 16.70 24.05 9.17
CA ALA A 137 16.67 25.33 8.46
C ALA A 137 16.46 26.51 9.42
N LEU A 138 15.54 26.37 10.39
CA LEU A 138 15.31 27.41 11.42
C LEU A 138 16.52 27.63 12.31
N ILE A 139 17.19 26.57 12.77
CA ILE A 139 18.42 26.68 13.55
C ILE A 139 19.52 27.39 12.74
N LEU A 140 19.70 27.02 11.48
CA LEU A 140 20.69 27.64 10.61
C LEU A 140 20.36 29.11 10.28
N MET A 141 19.08 29.45 10.20
CA MET A 141 18.63 30.83 10.09
C MET A 141 18.99 31.65 11.33
N LEU A 142 18.86 31.07 12.53
CA LEU A 142 19.32 31.73 13.78
C LEU A 142 20.84 31.94 13.78
N VAL A 143 21.61 30.95 13.31
CA VAL A 143 23.07 31.10 13.13
C VAL A 143 23.38 32.24 12.17
N TYR A 144 22.69 32.32 11.03
CA TYR A 144 22.85 33.42 10.08
C TYR A 144 22.58 34.81 10.69
N LEU A 145 21.54 34.92 11.53
CA LEU A 145 21.11 36.20 12.09
C LEU A 145 21.96 36.65 13.27
N PHE A 146 22.32 35.73 14.17
CA PHE A 146 22.88 36.07 15.47
C PHE A 146 24.40 35.85 15.60
N VAL A 147 25.03 35.03 14.74
CA VAL A 147 26.45 34.78 14.82
C VAL A 147 27.24 35.86 14.05
N PRO A 148 28.17 36.60 14.67
CA PRO A 148 28.87 37.72 14.03
C PRO A 148 29.91 37.30 12.99
N GLN A 149 30.46 36.06 13.11
CA GLN A 149 31.54 35.58 12.23
C GLN A 149 30.99 35.26 10.83
N LEU A 150 31.63 35.88 9.81
CA LEU A 150 31.21 35.75 8.41
C LEU A 150 31.16 34.30 7.89
N ALA A 151 32.09 33.45 8.34
CA ALA A 151 32.14 32.04 7.95
C ALA A 151 30.88 31.29 8.39
N TRP A 152 30.48 31.45 9.66
CA TRP A 152 29.27 30.82 10.20
C TRP A 152 27.97 31.39 9.60
N ARG A 153 27.93 32.67 9.27
CA ARG A 153 26.81 33.29 8.55
C ARG A 153 26.62 32.67 7.16
N LYS A 154 27.73 32.42 6.43
CA LYS A 154 27.66 31.72 5.14
C LYS A 154 27.12 30.29 5.32
N VAL A 155 27.59 29.56 6.32
CA VAL A 155 27.06 28.21 6.64
C VAL A 155 25.57 28.27 6.99
N GLY A 156 25.15 29.25 7.81
CA GLY A 156 23.75 29.46 8.16
C GLY A 156 22.87 29.72 6.93
N PHE A 157 23.31 30.58 6.03
CA PHE A 157 22.56 30.94 4.83
C PHE A 157 22.43 29.77 3.83
N PHE A 158 23.57 29.22 3.38
CA PHE A 158 23.56 28.14 2.37
C PHE A 158 23.03 26.84 2.93
N GLY A 159 23.34 26.49 4.18
CA GLY A 159 22.79 25.33 4.86
C GLY A 159 21.29 25.47 5.11
N GLY A 160 20.83 26.65 5.52
CA GLY A 160 19.40 26.94 5.66
C GLY A 160 18.66 26.77 4.35
N LEU A 161 19.18 27.35 3.25
CA LEU A 161 18.60 27.21 1.91
C LEU A 161 18.56 25.74 1.46
N PHE A 162 19.62 24.98 1.68
CA PHE A 162 19.65 23.54 1.39
C PHE A 162 18.55 22.78 2.12
N PHE A 163 18.39 23.00 3.43
CA PHE A 163 17.36 22.31 4.20
C PHE A 163 15.93 22.77 3.86
N ILE A 164 15.74 24.01 3.39
CA ILE A 164 14.44 24.44 2.81
C ILE A 164 14.11 23.65 1.55
N VAL A 165 15.06 23.43 0.66
CA VAL A 165 14.87 22.61 -0.55
C VAL A 165 14.56 21.14 -0.17
N VAL A 166 15.29 20.56 0.80
CA VAL A 166 15.01 19.21 1.30
C VAL A 166 13.61 19.14 1.93
N PHE A 167 13.22 20.12 2.72
CA PHE A 167 11.87 20.24 3.29
C PHE A 167 10.78 20.23 2.21
N ALA A 168 10.91 21.10 1.20
CA ALA A 168 9.93 21.22 0.14
C ALA A 168 9.80 19.92 -0.69
N SER A 169 10.94 19.31 -1.07
CA SER A 169 10.95 18.06 -1.84
C SER A 169 10.40 16.87 -1.05
N SER A 170 10.81 16.70 0.23
CA SER A 170 10.31 15.61 1.06
C SER A 170 8.82 15.74 1.39
N THR A 171 8.32 16.96 1.58
CA THR A 171 6.87 17.24 1.73
C THR A 171 6.10 16.84 0.47
N LEU A 172 6.62 17.20 -0.72
CA LEU A 172 6.02 16.84 -1.99
C LEU A 172 5.99 15.32 -2.19
N PHE A 173 7.07 14.60 -1.82
CA PHE A 173 7.14 13.15 -1.93
C PHE A 173 6.18 12.46 -0.96
N ALA A 174 6.11 12.90 0.31
CA ALA A 174 5.15 12.42 1.28
C ALA A 174 3.70 12.59 0.78
N TRP A 175 3.38 13.77 0.27
CA TRP A 175 2.05 14.06 -0.28
C TRP A 175 1.72 13.19 -1.50
N SER A 176 2.67 12.99 -2.41
CA SER A 176 2.51 12.15 -3.60
C SER A 176 2.19 10.69 -3.23
N GLN A 177 2.92 10.13 -2.26
CA GLN A 177 2.65 8.77 -1.76
C GLN A 177 1.31 8.68 -1.01
N HIS A 178 1.01 9.66 -0.15
CA HIS A 178 -0.28 9.70 0.55
C HIS A 178 -1.46 9.74 -0.44
N LYS A 179 -1.34 10.52 -1.51
CA LYS A 179 -2.34 10.55 -2.58
C LYS A 179 -2.48 9.20 -3.29
N ALA A 180 -1.39 8.46 -3.48
CA ALA A 180 -1.43 7.12 -4.06
C ALA A 180 -2.14 6.11 -3.12
N LEU A 181 -1.91 6.22 -1.80
CA LEU A 181 -2.56 5.39 -0.78
C LEU A 181 -4.07 5.65 -0.66
N THR A 182 -4.51 6.89 -0.84
CA THR A 182 -5.92 7.28 -0.69
C THR A 182 -6.70 7.24 -2.00
N GLY A 183 -6.01 7.18 -3.14
CA GLY A 183 -6.62 7.32 -4.46
C GLY A 183 -7.41 6.10 -4.95
N GLN A 184 -7.29 4.94 -4.31
CA GLN A 184 -8.00 3.68 -4.62
C GLN A 184 -8.15 3.42 -6.13
N ARG A 185 -7.07 3.59 -6.89
CA ARG A 185 -7.11 3.47 -8.35
C ARG A 185 -6.75 2.09 -8.86
N GLY A 186 -6.12 1.25 -8.06
CA GLY A 186 -5.73 -0.10 -8.43
C GLY A 186 -6.78 -1.12 -8.02
N ALA A 187 -7.00 -2.13 -8.86
CA ALA A 187 -7.81 -3.30 -8.54
C ALA A 187 -7.21 -4.56 -9.16
N ILE A 188 -7.57 -5.71 -8.60
CA ILE A 188 -7.18 -7.03 -9.10
C ILE A 188 -8.42 -7.78 -9.56
N VAL A 189 -8.35 -8.40 -10.74
CA VAL A 189 -9.37 -9.32 -11.23
C VAL A 189 -9.37 -10.56 -10.34
N ILE A 190 -10.53 -10.88 -9.73
CA ILE A 190 -10.65 -11.99 -8.77
C ILE A 190 -11.40 -13.21 -9.33
N THR A 191 -11.92 -13.10 -10.54
CA THR A 191 -12.65 -14.20 -11.23
C THR A 191 -11.73 -14.89 -12.23
N PRO A 192 -11.87 -16.21 -12.45
CA PRO A 192 -10.99 -16.97 -13.34
C PRO A 192 -10.87 -16.36 -14.75
N SER A 193 -11.97 -15.86 -15.30
CA SER A 193 -11.96 -15.06 -16.51
C SER A 193 -13.15 -14.10 -16.54
N VAL A 194 -12.98 -12.94 -17.19
CA VAL A 194 -14.01 -11.92 -17.36
C VAL A 194 -13.88 -11.24 -18.70
N ASN A 195 -15.03 -11.06 -19.37
CA ASN A 195 -15.13 -10.29 -20.59
C ASN A 195 -15.22 -8.80 -20.25
N VAL A 196 -14.22 -8.04 -20.64
CA VAL A 196 -14.23 -6.57 -20.56
C VAL A 196 -15.08 -6.04 -21.70
N LYS A 197 -16.02 -5.15 -21.39
CA LYS A 197 -16.99 -4.59 -22.32
C LYS A 197 -16.54 -3.22 -22.86
N LYS A 198 -16.96 -2.87 -24.07
CA LYS A 198 -16.72 -1.54 -24.64
C LYS A 198 -17.54 -0.45 -23.96
N THR A 199 -18.72 -0.78 -23.43
CA THR A 199 -19.62 0.13 -22.72
C THR A 199 -20.16 -0.53 -21.45
N PRO A 200 -20.61 0.23 -20.42
CA PRO A 200 -21.03 -0.32 -19.11
C PRO A 200 -22.44 -0.92 -19.15
N VAL A 201 -22.72 -1.79 -20.13
CA VAL A 201 -23.98 -2.52 -20.25
C VAL A 201 -23.73 -4.00 -20.58
N LYS A 202 -24.58 -4.87 -20.02
CA LYS A 202 -24.40 -6.32 -20.11
C LYS A 202 -24.32 -6.85 -21.55
N ASN A 203 -25.11 -6.28 -22.46
CA ASN A 203 -25.20 -6.70 -23.86
C ASN A 203 -24.24 -5.93 -24.80
N SER A 204 -23.30 -5.19 -24.25
CA SER A 204 -22.24 -4.53 -25.04
C SER A 204 -21.30 -5.56 -25.65
N GLU A 205 -20.67 -5.17 -26.76
CA GLU A 205 -19.59 -5.96 -27.37
C GLU A 205 -18.41 -6.15 -26.40
N ASP A 206 -17.78 -7.32 -26.49
CA ASP A 206 -16.57 -7.62 -25.76
C ASP A 206 -15.40 -6.88 -26.41
N ALA A 207 -14.60 -6.21 -25.57
CA ALA A 207 -13.37 -5.56 -25.99
C ALA A 207 -12.20 -6.55 -25.95
N PHE A 208 -12.05 -7.26 -24.83
CA PHE A 208 -11.03 -8.31 -24.59
C PHE A 208 -11.41 -9.12 -23.35
N VAL A 209 -10.66 -10.19 -23.11
CA VAL A 209 -10.81 -11.05 -21.92
C VAL A 209 -9.66 -10.78 -20.97
N LEU A 210 -9.95 -10.80 -19.66
CA LEU A 210 -8.96 -10.79 -18.59
C LEU A 210 -9.12 -12.02 -17.72
N HIS A 211 -8.00 -12.40 -17.10
CA HIS A 211 -7.94 -13.51 -16.15
C HIS A 211 -7.61 -13.03 -14.75
N GLU A 212 -7.87 -13.89 -13.79
CA GLU A 212 -7.59 -13.62 -12.38
C GLU A 212 -6.13 -13.26 -12.11
N GLY A 213 -5.91 -12.40 -11.11
CA GLY A 213 -4.59 -11.88 -10.77
C GLY A 213 -4.11 -10.72 -11.63
N THR A 214 -4.85 -10.37 -12.71
CA THR A 214 -4.51 -9.22 -13.54
C THR A 214 -4.80 -7.92 -12.80
N ARG A 215 -3.81 -7.03 -12.74
CA ARG A 215 -3.97 -5.69 -12.19
C ARG A 215 -4.53 -4.74 -13.23
N VAL A 216 -5.50 -3.94 -12.81
CA VAL A 216 -6.11 -2.88 -13.60
C VAL A 216 -6.12 -1.56 -12.82
N ASP A 217 -6.08 -0.44 -13.52
CA ASP A 217 -6.28 0.88 -12.91
C ASP A 217 -7.72 1.32 -13.18
N VAL A 218 -8.46 1.66 -12.12
CA VAL A 218 -9.83 2.14 -12.20
C VAL A 218 -9.82 3.59 -12.66
N THR A 219 -10.44 3.87 -13.80
CA THR A 219 -10.52 5.21 -14.40
C THR A 219 -11.85 5.88 -14.13
N ASP A 220 -12.92 5.10 -14.00
CA ASP A 220 -14.26 5.58 -13.69
C ASP A 220 -14.97 4.65 -12.71
N SER A 221 -15.46 5.21 -11.61
CA SER A 221 -16.24 4.54 -10.55
C SER A 221 -17.59 5.21 -10.30
N SER A 222 -18.08 6.01 -11.25
CA SER A 222 -19.38 6.73 -11.13
C SER A 222 -20.58 5.77 -11.09
N MET A 223 -20.43 4.57 -11.65
CA MET A 223 -21.47 3.55 -11.69
C MET A 223 -21.21 2.47 -10.64
N LYS A 224 -22.23 2.16 -9.79
CA LYS A 224 -22.07 1.13 -8.74
C LYS A 224 -21.83 -0.28 -9.28
N ALA A 225 -22.40 -0.62 -10.45
CA ALA A 225 -22.35 -1.97 -11.00
C ALA A 225 -21.17 -2.20 -11.95
N TRP A 226 -20.62 -1.16 -12.53
CA TRP A 226 -19.56 -1.21 -13.53
C TRP A 226 -18.42 -0.27 -13.19
N LEU A 227 -17.19 -0.71 -13.43
CA LEU A 227 -16.00 0.11 -13.30
C LEU A 227 -15.33 0.27 -14.66
N GLY A 228 -15.01 1.51 -15.02
CA GLY A 228 -14.12 1.80 -16.13
C GLY A 228 -12.69 1.48 -15.73
N ILE A 229 -12.00 0.74 -16.56
CA ILE A 229 -10.63 0.28 -16.28
C ILE A 229 -9.67 0.62 -17.41
N ARG A 230 -8.38 0.76 -17.02
CA ARG A 230 -7.25 0.83 -17.95
C ARG A 230 -6.20 -0.21 -17.53
N LEU A 231 -5.68 -0.90 -18.52
CA LEU A 231 -4.56 -1.83 -18.36
C LEU A 231 -3.21 -1.12 -18.45
N ALA A 232 -2.15 -1.80 -18.03
CA ALA A 232 -0.79 -1.29 -18.15
C ALA A 232 -0.31 -1.09 -19.60
N ASP A 233 -0.93 -1.77 -20.56
CA ASP A 233 -0.68 -1.64 -22.00
C ASP A 233 -1.59 -0.60 -22.70
N GLY A 234 -2.33 0.21 -21.93
CA GLY A 234 -3.17 1.30 -22.42
C GLY A 234 -4.57 0.90 -22.86
N ARG A 235 -4.91 -0.41 -22.97
CA ARG A 235 -6.28 -0.85 -23.31
C ARG A 235 -7.26 -0.43 -22.23
N GLU A 236 -8.45 0.01 -22.67
CA GLU A 236 -9.51 0.46 -21.78
C GLU A 236 -10.81 -0.31 -22.03
N GLY A 237 -11.67 -0.33 -21.02
CA GLY A 237 -13.01 -0.92 -21.12
C GLY A 237 -13.73 -0.92 -19.77
N TRP A 238 -14.84 -1.65 -19.72
CA TRP A 238 -15.75 -1.71 -18.57
C TRP A 238 -15.88 -3.13 -18.05
N ILE A 239 -15.81 -3.27 -16.73
CA ILE A 239 -15.93 -4.56 -16.05
C ILE A 239 -16.94 -4.47 -14.91
N PRO A 240 -17.73 -5.54 -14.62
CA PRO A 240 -18.58 -5.57 -13.44
C PRO A 240 -17.78 -5.39 -12.15
N ALA A 241 -18.23 -4.48 -11.28
CA ALA A 241 -17.54 -4.17 -10.02
C ALA A 241 -17.35 -5.40 -9.12
N SER A 242 -18.26 -6.38 -9.18
CA SER A 242 -18.19 -7.62 -8.39
C SER A 242 -17.06 -8.56 -8.80
N GLN A 243 -16.38 -8.31 -9.92
CA GLN A 243 -15.29 -9.15 -10.43
C GLN A 243 -13.92 -8.56 -10.15
N LEU A 244 -13.88 -7.43 -9.43
CA LEU A 244 -12.67 -6.75 -9.01
C LEU A 244 -12.61 -6.64 -7.48
N GLU A 245 -11.39 -6.71 -6.96
CA GLU A 245 -11.09 -6.35 -5.57
C GLU A 245 -10.12 -5.18 -5.56
N MET A 246 -10.50 -4.11 -4.84
CA MET A 246 -9.68 -2.90 -4.75
C MET A 246 -8.42 -3.13 -3.91
N ILE A 247 -7.33 -2.51 -4.31
CA ILE A 247 -6.03 -2.61 -3.62
C ILE A 247 -5.98 -1.75 -2.37
#